data_9101057be28d3be865e9e587f018e812
#
_entry.id   9101057be28d3be865e9e587f018e812
#
_cell.length_a   1.000
_cell.length_b   1.000
_cell.length_c   1.000
_cell.angle_alpha   90.00
_cell.angle_beta   90.00
_cell.angle_gamma   90.00
#
_symmetry.space_group_name_H-M   'P 1'
#
loop_
_entity.id
_entity.type
_entity.pdbx_description
1 polymer ?
#
loop_
_entity_poly.entity_id
_entity_poly.type
_entity_poly.pdbx_seq_one_letter_code
_entity_poly.pdbx_strand_id
1 'polypeptide(L)'
;MIDSTTPASRTPPRRRTRILGGVIAIVALAGVGGLAWVLLHGDKDAQGGPGGPGGFGGGGRRGGPASTVAVAPATTTDLPIIIDALGAVKPAATVTVRPQVSGVITEVMFREGQMVRRGQPLAQIDPRPFKMALLQAQGNLTRDEAQLASAKLTLSRYQTLLGQDSIARQEVDTQAATVKQLEGTVMTDRAAVGTAQINLGYTRIVAPVAGRVGLRVTDVGNYIGAGDANGVAVVTTLSPIDVEFTVPQDDVPRIAARQGRANVPVVALDRTRTQTLDTGAFSTLDNVVDTGTGTVKAKARFPNSSGALFPSQFVNVRMTLDTIKGAIVVPATAVRQSADGAFVWLLNDDHTVSKTPVKTGQATGVQVQITEGLKAGDKVITEGGDRLRDGGKVQLPGDKPQGQGKWGGKGGHGKHGQGGQGQGGQGQGGQGQGDGQGQGGGENRRHRQQQPQG
;
A
#
# COMPACT_ATOMS: atom_id res chain seq x y z
N MET A 1 -8.33 -19.69 58.68
CA MET A 1 -8.74 -18.28 58.91
C MET A 1 -9.10 -17.74 57.53
N ILE A 2 -10.38 -17.56 57.35
CA ILE A 2 -11.08 -17.20 56.11
C ILE A 2 -11.19 -15.68 56.13
N ASP A 3 -10.74 -15.01 55.09
CA ASP A 3 -11.05 -13.59 54.94
C ASP A 3 -11.64 -13.36 53.55
N SER A 4 -12.92 -13.10 53.56
CA SER A 4 -13.80 -12.87 52.44
C SER A 4 -13.93 -11.38 52.17
N THR A 5 -13.42 -10.87 51.04
CA THR A 5 -13.64 -9.49 50.59
C THR A 5 -14.66 -9.48 49.45
N THR A 6 -15.82 -8.95 49.76
CA THR A 6 -17.00 -8.71 48.90
C THR A 6 -16.72 -7.61 47.87
N PRO A 7 -17.13 -7.75 46.56
CA PRO A 7 -17.05 -6.66 45.61
C PRO A 7 -18.22 -5.69 45.73
N ALA A 8 -17.92 -4.41 45.76
CA ALA A 8 -18.86 -3.29 45.80
C ALA A 8 -19.79 -3.21 44.62
N SER A 9 -21.08 -3.16 44.88
CA SER A 9 -22.18 -2.94 43.92
C SER A 9 -22.16 -1.51 43.36
N ARG A 10 -22.03 -1.37 42.05
CA ARG A 10 -22.26 -0.11 41.34
C ARG A 10 -23.76 0.06 41.03
N THR A 11 -24.38 1.04 41.64
CA THR A 11 -25.75 1.50 41.37
C THR A 11 -25.85 2.20 40.01
N PRO A 12 -26.89 1.94 39.18
CA PRO A 12 -27.08 2.67 37.90
C PRO A 12 -27.71 4.04 38.12
N PRO A 13 -27.37 5.06 37.30
CA PRO A 13 -27.92 6.41 37.43
C PRO A 13 -29.35 6.49 36.90
N ARG A 14 -30.16 7.27 37.63
CA ARG A 14 -31.60 7.51 37.45
C ARG A 14 -31.95 8.05 36.07
N ARG A 15 -32.91 7.39 35.39
CA ARG A 15 -33.48 7.66 34.06
C ARG A 15 -34.28 8.98 33.90
N ARG A 16 -34.38 9.88 34.91
CA ARG A 16 -35.29 11.04 34.85
C ARG A 16 -34.75 12.28 34.17
N THR A 17 -33.45 12.41 33.88
CA THR A 17 -32.86 13.62 33.23
C THR A 17 -32.78 13.54 31.72
N ARG A 18 -33.04 12.39 31.08
CA ARG A 18 -33.02 12.25 29.61
C ARG A 18 -34.30 12.66 28.90
N ILE A 19 -35.43 12.71 29.61
CA ILE A 19 -36.73 13.08 29.02
C ILE A 19 -36.84 14.62 28.88
N LEU A 20 -36.28 15.38 29.81
CA LEU A 20 -36.32 16.84 29.77
C LEU A 20 -35.49 17.44 28.62
N GLY A 21 -34.33 16.81 28.28
CA GLY A 21 -33.48 17.20 27.14
C GLY A 21 -34.11 16.97 25.77
N GLY A 22 -34.88 15.88 25.65
CA GLY A 22 -35.58 15.54 24.39
C GLY A 22 -36.72 16.50 24.04
N VAL A 23 -37.48 16.98 25.05
CA VAL A 23 -38.59 17.91 24.83
C VAL A 23 -38.07 19.28 24.40
N ILE A 24 -36.98 19.76 24.98
CA ILE A 24 -36.37 21.08 24.60
C ILE A 24 -35.82 21.03 23.17
N ALA A 25 -35.22 19.93 22.74
CA ALA A 25 -34.72 19.77 21.37
C ALA A 25 -35.83 19.73 20.32
N ILE A 26 -37.00 19.15 20.60
CA ILE A 26 -38.14 19.10 19.70
C ILE A 26 -38.78 20.49 19.55
N VAL A 27 -38.91 21.26 20.66
CA VAL A 27 -39.44 22.63 20.62
C VAL A 27 -38.52 23.58 19.85
N ALA A 28 -37.20 23.44 19.98
CA ALA A 28 -36.21 24.21 19.21
C ALA A 28 -36.29 23.92 17.70
N LEU A 29 -36.43 22.65 17.31
CA LEU A 29 -36.57 22.19 15.90
C LEU A 29 -37.92 22.70 15.29
N ALA A 30 -39.00 22.68 16.04
CA ALA A 30 -40.29 23.21 15.59
C ALA A 30 -40.27 24.74 15.41
N GLY A 31 -39.52 25.47 16.26
CA GLY A 31 -39.31 26.92 16.14
C GLY A 31 -38.53 27.31 14.89
N VAL A 32 -37.44 26.58 14.57
CA VAL A 32 -36.63 26.82 13.37
C VAL A 32 -37.40 26.45 12.09
N GLY A 33 -38.19 25.36 12.12
CA GLY A 33 -39.05 24.95 11.00
C GLY A 33 -40.17 25.97 10.73
N GLY A 34 -40.79 26.55 11.78
CA GLY A 34 -41.79 27.61 11.67
C GLY A 34 -41.23 28.93 11.09
N LEU A 35 -40.02 29.33 11.53
CA LEU A 35 -39.33 30.51 11.01
C LEU A 35 -38.96 30.37 9.52
N ALA A 36 -38.50 29.20 9.11
CA ALA A 36 -38.17 28.87 7.72
C ALA A 36 -39.44 28.89 6.83
N TRP A 37 -40.57 28.40 7.35
CA TRP A 37 -41.85 28.39 6.61
C TRP A 37 -42.42 29.81 6.39
N VAL A 38 -42.32 30.68 7.38
CA VAL A 38 -42.74 32.11 7.27
C VAL A 38 -41.85 32.90 6.30
N LEU A 39 -40.53 32.62 6.27
CA LEU A 39 -39.62 33.29 5.33
C LEU A 39 -39.75 32.80 3.88
N LEU A 40 -40.28 31.59 3.65
CA LEU A 40 -40.47 31.05 2.30
C LEU A 40 -41.86 31.33 1.70
N HIS A 41 -42.85 31.80 2.48
CA HIS A 41 -44.23 31.98 2.04
C HIS A 41 -44.76 33.42 2.24
N GLY A 42 -43.88 34.38 2.49
CA GLY A 42 -44.21 35.79 2.57
C GLY A 42 -44.28 36.43 1.19
N ASP A 43 -45.46 36.95 0.87
CA ASP A 43 -45.78 37.93 -0.17
C ASP A 43 -45.85 37.52 -1.64
N LYS A 44 -47.06 37.16 -1.99
CA LYS A 44 -47.63 37.44 -3.32
C LYS A 44 -49.00 38.00 -3.13
N ASP A 45 -49.13 39.32 -3.07
CA ASP A 45 -50.33 40.04 -3.43
C ASP A 45 -49.97 41.51 -3.63
N ALA A 46 -50.12 41.99 -4.87
CA ALA A 46 -50.62 43.31 -5.20
C ALA A 46 -50.58 43.56 -6.71
N GLN A 47 -51.80 43.55 -7.26
CA GLN A 47 -52.39 44.61 -8.11
C GLN A 47 -51.84 44.72 -9.54
N GLY A 48 -52.53 44.39 -10.56
CA GLY A 48 -53.88 44.80 -10.97
C GLY A 48 -53.86 46.04 -11.85
N GLY A 49 -53.98 45.85 -13.17
CA GLY A 49 -54.26 46.94 -14.08
C GLY A 49 -54.54 46.47 -15.52
N PRO A 50 -55.66 46.83 -16.13
CA PRO A 50 -56.13 46.20 -17.36
C PRO A 50 -55.83 47.03 -18.60
N GLY A 51 -55.71 46.39 -19.75
CA GLY A 51 -55.95 47.10 -20.98
C GLY A 51 -55.08 46.74 -22.19
N GLY A 52 -55.69 46.11 -23.18
CA GLY A 52 -55.38 46.31 -24.56
C GLY A 52 -55.17 45.03 -25.40
N PRO A 53 -56.07 44.74 -26.35
CA PRO A 53 -55.92 43.64 -27.28
C PRO A 53 -55.19 44.05 -28.55
N GLY A 54 -54.32 43.20 -29.06
CA GLY A 54 -53.84 43.42 -30.41
C GLY A 54 -52.56 42.75 -30.75
N GLY A 55 -52.64 41.80 -31.68
CA GLY A 55 -51.47 41.49 -32.47
C GLY A 55 -51.18 40.00 -32.67
N PHE A 56 -51.90 39.38 -33.58
CA PHE A 56 -51.47 38.20 -34.30
C PHE A 56 -50.11 38.46 -34.97
N GLY A 57 -49.09 37.69 -34.66
CA GLY A 57 -47.82 37.73 -35.33
C GLY A 57 -47.13 36.37 -35.19
N GLY A 58 -47.28 35.54 -36.21
CA GLY A 58 -46.50 34.31 -36.38
C GLY A 58 -45.00 34.63 -36.35
N GLY A 59 -44.35 34.15 -35.30
CA GLY A 59 -42.89 34.32 -35.14
C GLY A 59 -42.22 32.98 -35.20
N GLY A 60 -41.51 32.76 -36.27
CA GLY A 60 -40.65 31.60 -36.53
C GLY A 60 -39.80 31.24 -35.35
N ARG A 61 -39.57 29.93 -35.14
CA ARG A 61 -38.58 29.33 -34.23
C ARG A 61 -37.21 29.97 -34.51
N ARG A 62 -36.88 31.04 -33.82
CA ARG A 62 -35.48 31.51 -33.73
C ARG A 62 -34.70 30.47 -32.93
N GLY A 63 -33.91 29.67 -33.67
CA GLY A 63 -32.88 28.84 -33.08
C GLY A 63 -32.00 29.74 -32.18
N GLY A 64 -31.87 29.39 -30.90
CA GLY A 64 -30.93 30.07 -30.02
C GLY A 64 -29.53 30.08 -30.62
N PRO A 65 -28.65 30.97 -30.16
CA PRO A 65 -27.26 31.00 -30.66
C PRO A 65 -26.64 29.60 -30.54
N ALA A 66 -26.00 29.13 -31.61
CA ALA A 66 -25.35 27.81 -31.63
C ALA A 66 -24.35 27.74 -30.48
N SER A 67 -24.47 26.72 -29.66
CA SER A 67 -23.56 26.49 -28.52
C SER A 67 -22.18 26.07 -29.04
N THR A 68 -21.12 26.70 -28.58
CA THR A 68 -19.75 26.27 -28.87
C THR A 68 -19.46 25.03 -28.05
N VAL A 69 -19.00 23.98 -28.73
CA VAL A 69 -18.72 22.65 -28.11
C VAL A 69 -17.32 22.17 -28.42
N ALA A 70 -16.67 21.51 -27.45
CA ALA A 70 -15.47 20.76 -27.70
C ALA A 70 -15.82 19.32 -28.10
N VAL A 71 -15.06 18.76 -29.02
CA VAL A 71 -15.27 17.40 -29.54
C VAL A 71 -14.01 16.56 -29.42
N ALA A 72 -14.18 15.26 -29.19
CA ALA A 72 -13.11 14.29 -29.26
C ALA A 72 -13.57 13.08 -30.09
N PRO A 73 -12.67 12.45 -30.86
CA PRO A 73 -13.01 11.23 -31.60
C PRO A 73 -13.09 10.05 -30.63
N ALA A 74 -14.00 9.11 -30.89
CA ALA A 74 -13.98 7.78 -30.31
C ALA A 74 -12.80 7.02 -30.90
N THR A 75 -11.84 6.63 -30.07
CA THR A 75 -10.61 5.97 -30.52
C THR A 75 -10.61 4.51 -30.11
N THR A 76 -9.98 3.67 -30.95
CA THR A 76 -9.71 2.28 -30.60
C THR A 76 -8.36 2.20 -29.88
N THR A 77 -8.34 1.71 -28.66
CA THR A 77 -7.10 1.54 -27.89
C THR A 77 -7.17 0.30 -27.00
N ASP A 78 -6.02 -0.17 -26.59
CA ASP A 78 -5.93 -1.22 -25.57
C ASP A 78 -6.14 -0.60 -24.19
N LEU A 79 -7.20 -1.02 -23.51
CA LEU A 79 -7.60 -0.47 -22.20
C LEU A 79 -7.15 -1.42 -21.08
N PRO A 80 -6.15 -1.04 -20.27
CA PRO A 80 -5.74 -1.86 -19.14
C PRO A 80 -6.77 -1.76 -18.01
N ILE A 81 -7.11 -2.90 -17.42
CA ILE A 81 -7.88 -2.99 -16.18
C ILE A 81 -6.88 -2.93 -15.04
N ILE A 82 -6.84 -1.81 -14.35
CA ILE A 82 -5.90 -1.56 -13.27
C ILE A 82 -6.62 -1.49 -11.91
N ILE A 83 -5.94 -1.98 -10.89
CA ILE A 83 -6.29 -1.75 -9.48
C ILE A 83 -5.16 -0.93 -8.87
N ASP A 84 -5.47 0.27 -8.44
CA ASP A 84 -4.57 1.12 -7.67
C ASP A 84 -4.90 0.98 -6.17
N ALA A 85 -3.90 0.70 -5.36
CA ALA A 85 -4.03 0.52 -3.91
C ALA A 85 -2.84 1.14 -3.17
N LEU A 86 -3.02 1.46 -1.90
CA LEU A 86 -1.91 1.77 -1.01
C LEU A 86 -1.38 0.47 -0.40
N GLY A 87 -0.08 0.26 -0.52
CA GLY A 87 0.60 -0.92 0.02
C GLY A 87 1.61 -0.56 1.09
N ALA A 88 1.88 -1.52 1.97
CA ALA A 88 2.94 -1.49 2.96
C ALA A 88 4.01 -2.51 2.59
N VAL A 89 5.25 -2.06 2.53
CA VAL A 89 6.40 -2.92 2.22
C VAL A 89 6.69 -3.81 3.41
N LYS A 90 6.75 -5.12 3.19
CA LYS A 90 7.05 -6.14 4.20
C LYS A 90 8.28 -6.93 3.77
N PRO A 91 9.25 -7.16 4.63
CA PRO A 91 10.36 -8.04 4.32
C PRO A 91 9.86 -9.48 4.09
N ALA A 92 10.50 -10.22 3.20
CA ALA A 92 10.17 -11.63 2.97
C ALA A 92 10.40 -12.48 4.23
N ALA A 93 11.42 -12.11 5.03
CA ALA A 93 11.67 -12.71 6.34
C ALA A 93 12.37 -11.69 7.25
N THR A 94 11.97 -11.69 8.52
CA THR A 94 12.68 -10.99 9.60
C THR A 94 12.96 -12.00 10.70
N VAL A 95 14.23 -12.22 11.00
CA VAL A 95 14.65 -13.21 11.99
C VAL A 95 15.50 -12.55 13.05
N THR A 96 15.04 -12.60 14.30
CA THR A 96 15.86 -12.26 15.46
C THR A 96 16.78 -13.43 15.75
N VAL A 97 18.08 -13.24 15.60
CA VAL A 97 19.11 -14.24 15.81
C VAL A 97 19.36 -14.36 17.32
N ARG A 98 18.89 -15.47 17.89
CA ARG A 98 19.00 -15.73 19.33
C ARG A 98 20.06 -16.78 19.61
N PRO A 99 20.81 -16.65 20.71
CA PRO A 99 21.74 -17.70 21.13
C PRO A 99 20.96 -18.94 21.57
N GLN A 100 21.51 -20.12 21.33
CA GLN A 100 20.94 -21.40 21.79
C GLN A 100 21.64 -21.92 23.04
N VAL A 101 22.78 -21.36 23.37
CA VAL A 101 23.54 -21.62 24.60
C VAL A 101 23.89 -20.28 25.27
N SER A 102 23.99 -20.29 26.58
CA SER A 102 24.32 -19.12 27.36
C SER A 102 25.83 -18.96 27.53
N GLY A 103 26.32 -17.72 27.57
CA GLY A 103 27.72 -17.44 27.79
C GLY A 103 28.09 -16.00 27.47
N VAL A 104 29.38 -15.68 27.61
CA VAL A 104 29.94 -14.36 27.32
C VAL A 104 30.26 -14.24 25.83
N ILE A 105 29.88 -13.14 25.19
CA ILE A 105 30.28 -12.83 23.80
C ILE A 105 31.77 -12.45 23.80
N THR A 106 32.56 -13.19 23.04
CA THR A 106 33.98 -12.94 22.86
C THR A 106 34.29 -12.11 21.63
N GLU A 107 33.43 -12.20 20.59
CA GLU A 107 33.65 -11.54 19.33
C GLU A 107 32.31 -11.27 18.62
N VAL A 108 32.21 -10.11 17.95
CA VAL A 108 31.15 -9.75 17.03
C VAL A 108 31.75 -9.55 15.64
N MET A 109 31.30 -10.35 14.67
CA MET A 109 31.90 -10.50 13.34
C MET A 109 31.12 -9.82 12.22
N PHE A 110 30.18 -8.94 12.54
CA PHE A 110 29.40 -8.18 11.56
C PHE A 110 29.46 -6.68 11.84
N ARG A 111 29.19 -5.89 10.80
CA ARG A 111 28.94 -4.44 10.92
C ARG A 111 27.44 -4.19 10.80
N GLU A 112 26.98 -3.18 11.52
CA GLU A 112 25.59 -2.75 11.42
C GLU A 112 25.21 -2.37 9.98
N GLY A 113 24.04 -2.80 9.52
CA GLY A 113 23.60 -2.57 8.16
C GLY A 113 24.29 -3.42 7.08
N GLN A 114 25.20 -4.32 7.45
CA GLN A 114 25.90 -5.20 6.50
C GLN A 114 24.94 -6.25 5.90
N MET A 115 25.15 -6.55 4.61
CA MET A 115 24.53 -7.73 3.98
C MET A 115 25.29 -9.00 4.38
N VAL A 116 24.56 -9.99 4.85
CA VAL A 116 25.09 -11.29 5.26
C VAL A 116 24.44 -12.43 4.48
N ARG A 117 25.18 -13.52 4.32
CA ARG A 117 24.69 -14.77 3.70
C ARG A 117 24.21 -15.73 4.78
N ARG A 118 23.31 -16.62 4.42
CA ARG A 118 22.93 -17.73 5.30
C ARG A 118 24.16 -18.51 5.72
N GLY A 119 24.27 -18.82 7.04
CA GLY A 119 25.42 -19.50 7.63
C GLY A 119 26.63 -18.63 7.93
N GLN A 120 26.61 -17.33 7.56
CA GLN A 120 27.71 -16.42 7.88
C GLN A 120 27.77 -16.18 9.40
N PRO A 121 28.98 -16.27 10.01
CA PRO A 121 29.13 -16.02 11.44
C PRO A 121 28.83 -14.57 11.78
N LEU A 122 28.08 -14.37 12.86
CA LEU A 122 27.70 -13.06 13.38
C LEU A 122 28.38 -12.76 14.72
N ALA A 123 28.44 -13.76 15.60
CA ALA A 123 29.08 -13.58 16.90
C ALA A 123 29.63 -14.92 17.43
N GLN A 124 30.55 -14.85 18.37
CA GLN A 124 31.13 -15.98 19.05
C GLN A 124 30.91 -15.86 20.56
N ILE A 125 30.29 -16.89 21.13
CA ILE A 125 30.24 -17.12 22.58
C ILE A 125 31.52 -17.82 23.02
N ASP A 126 32.00 -17.61 24.22
CA ASP A 126 33.19 -18.28 24.76
C ASP A 126 33.10 -19.82 24.59
N PRO A 127 33.87 -20.45 23.69
CA PRO A 127 33.79 -21.86 23.44
C PRO A 127 34.53 -22.72 24.45
N ARG A 128 35.33 -22.13 25.36
CA ARG A 128 36.21 -22.89 26.27
C ARG A 128 35.46 -23.86 27.18
N PRO A 129 34.37 -23.44 27.87
CA PRO A 129 33.62 -24.38 28.71
C PRO A 129 33.03 -25.55 27.90
N PHE A 130 32.54 -25.27 26.70
CA PHE A 130 31.92 -26.29 25.83
C PHE A 130 32.96 -27.25 25.25
N LYS A 131 34.18 -26.75 24.95
CA LYS A 131 35.30 -27.60 24.55
C LYS A 131 35.73 -28.57 25.68
N MET A 132 35.73 -28.09 26.91
CA MET A 132 36.05 -28.96 28.07
C MET A 132 34.98 -30.01 28.30
N ALA A 133 33.71 -29.65 28.18
CA ALA A 133 32.57 -30.59 28.26
C ALA A 133 32.65 -31.66 27.17
N LEU A 134 33.02 -31.30 25.94
CA LEU A 134 33.22 -32.23 24.85
C LEU A 134 34.38 -33.21 25.13
N LEU A 135 35.51 -32.68 25.60
CA LEU A 135 36.68 -33.48 25.94
C LEU A 135 36.36 -34.48 27.08
N GLN A 136 35.60 -34.04 28.08
CA GLN A 136 35.15 -34.93 29.16
C GLN A 136 34.25 -36.05 28.65
N ALA A 137 33.27 -35.75 27.78
CA ALA A 137 32.39 -36.75 27.19
C ALA A 137 33.18 -37.77 26.32
N GLN A 138 34.17 -37.27 25.55
CA GLN A 138 35.04 -38.12 24.75
C GLN A 138 35.91 -39.05 25.61
N GLY A 139 36.42 -38.53 26.75
CA GLY A 139 37.19 -39.34 27.71
C GLY A 139 36.37 -40.48 28.31
N ASN A 140 35.12 -40.21 28.68
CA ASN A 140 34.20 -41.25 29.18
C ASN A 140 33.93 -42.31 28.13
N LEU A 141 33.60 -41.88 26.89
CA LEU A 141 33.39 -42.81 25.76
C LEU A 141 34.61 -43.73 25.54
N THR A 142 35.81 -43.16 25.49
CA THR A 142 37.04 -43.94 25.27
C THR A 142 37.28 -44.96 26.38
N ARG A 143 37.04 -44.59 27.64
CA ARG A 143 37.12 -45.51 28.77
C ARG A 143 36.15 -46.69 28.60
N ASP A 144 34.89 -46.39 28.30
CA ASP A 144 33.85 -47.43 28.29
C ASP A 144 33.89 -48.27 27.01
N GLU A 145 34.39 -47.74 25.89
CA GLU A 145 34.74 -48.50 24.70
C GLU A 145 35.88 -49.52 25.00
N ALA A 146 36.91 -49.14 25.81
CA ALA A 146 37.96 -50.03 26.23
C ALA A 146 37.44 -51.16 27.16
N GLN A 147 36.50 -50.83 28.07
CA GLN A 147 35.86 -51.83 28.94
C GLN A 147 35.01 -52.82 28.10
N LEU A 148 34.24 -52.32 27.15
CA LEU A 148 33.45 -53.15 26.22
C LEU A 148 34.34 -54.07 25.42
N ALA A 149 35.45 -53.55 24.90
CA ALA A 149 36.43 -54.38 24.13
C ALA A 149 37.00 -55.48 25.00
N SER A 150 37.38 -55.23 26.26
CA SER A 150 37.83 -56.19 27.22
C SER A 150 36.76 -57.24 27.52
N ALA A 151 35.53 -56.85 27.75
CA ALA A 151 34.40 -57.73 28.03
C ALA A 151 34.08 -58.63 26.83
N LYS A 152 34.15 -58.13 25.60
CA LYS A 152 33.98 -58.90 24.36
C LYS A 152 35.10 -59.97 24.19
N LEU A 153 36.34 -59.60 24.49
CA LEU A 153 37.45 -60.52 24.46
C LEU A 153 37.25 -61.65 25.49
N THR A 154 36.79 -61.31 26.71
CA THR A 154 36.50 -62.33 27.74
C THR A 154 35.38 -63.28 27.31
N LEU A 155 34.28 -62.69 26.73
CA LEU A 155 33.17 -63.48 26.19
C LEU A 155 33.63 -64.45 25.11
N SER A 156 34.48 -64.06 24.18
CA SER A 156 35.06 -64.89 23.13
C SER A 156 35.87 -66.02 23.71
N ARG A 157 36.70 -65.78 24.77
CA ARG A 157 37.43 -66.81 25.46
C ARG A 157 36.48 -67.81 26.16
N TYR A 158 35.45 -67.32 26.85
CA TYR A 158 34.47 -68.19 27.50
C TYR A 158 33.69 -69.05 26.50
N GLN A 159 33.33 -68.52 25.35
CA GLN A 159 32.70 -69.31 24.25
C GLN A 159 33.60 -70.40 23.75
N THR A 160 34.93 -70.20 23.64
CA THR A 160 35.90 -71.19 23.25
C THR A 160 35.98 -72.26 24.32
N LEU A 161 36.06 -71.94 25.61
CA LEU A 161 36.12 -72.87 26.73
C LEU A 161 34.81 -73.69 26.89
N LEU A 162 33.68 -73.12 26.60
CA LEU A 162 32.40 -73.86 26.57
C LEU A 162 32.38 -74.90 25.47
N GLY A 163 32.92 -74.59 24.28
CA GLY A 163 33.11 -75.60 23.21
C GLY A 163 34.03 -76.70 23.54
N GLN A 164 34.83 -76.59 24.63
CA GLN A 164 35.74 -77.61 25.21
C GLN A 164 35.20 -78.28 26.48
N ASP A 165 33.89 -77.98 26.84
CA ASP A 165 33.25 -78.42 28.07
C ASP A 165 34.03 -78.05 29.35
N SER A 166 34.81 -76.93 29.29
CA SER A 166 35.71 -76.50 30.36
C SER A 166 35.13 -75.39 31.22
N ILE A 167 33.88 -74.87 30.96
CA ILE A 167 33.21 -73.80 31.70
C ILE A 167 31.69 -74.03 31.71
N ALA A 168 31.00 -73.52 32.75
CA ALA A 168 29.56 -73.57 32.83
C ALA A 168 28.87 -72.59 31.86
N ARG A 169 27.79 -73.03 31.24
CA ARG A 169 27.00 -72.17 30.33
C ARG A 169 26.54 -70.85 31.02
N GLN A 170 26.21 -70.94 32.31
CA GLN A 170 25.79 -69.75 33.10
C GLN A 170 26.84 -68.63 33.09
N GLU A 171 28.13 -68.93 33.10
CA GLU A 171 29.21 -67.94 33.04
C GLU A 171 29.26 -67.24 31.68
N VAL A 172 29.03 -67.97 30.60
CA VAL A 172 28.98 -67.44 29.25
C VAL A 172 27.77 -66.49 29.11
N ASP A 173 26.59 -66.91 29.63
CA ASP A 173 25.35 -66.10 29.57
C ASP A 173 25.47 -64.80 30.41
N THR A 174 26.12 -64.91 31.61
CA THR A 174 26.40 -63.73 32.46
C THR A 174 27.38 -62.79 31.76
N GLN A 175 28.42 -63.28 31.15
CA GLN A 175 29.37 -62.42 30.42
C GLN A 175 28.73 -61.83 29.16
N ALA A 176 27.84 -62.53 28.47
CA ALA A 176 27.08 -61.99 27.34
C ALA A 176 26.14 -60.87 27.78
N ALA A 177 25.48 -61.00 28.95
CA ALA A 177 24.67 -59.93 29.55
C ALA A 177 25.53 -58.70 29.88
N THR A 178 26.73 -58.90 30.43
CA THR A 178 27.70 -57.82 30.73
C THR A 178 28.11 -57.08 29.45
N VAL A 179 28.41 -57.81 28.37
CA VAL A 179 28.72 -57.18 27.08
C VAL A 179 27.56 -56.31 26.58
N LYS A 180 26.32 -56.83 26.66
CA LYS A 180 25.12 -56.04 26.26
C LYS A 180 24.93 -54.78 27.11
N GLN A 181 25.18 -54.90 28.42
CA GLN A 181 25.13 -53.75 29.35
C GLN A 181 26.16 -52.69 28.93
N LEU A 182 27.41 -53.06 28.66
CA LEU A 182 28.47 -52.16 28.24
C LEU A 182 28.20 -51.56 26.85
N GLU A 183 27.58 -52.30 25.94
CA GLU A 183 27.12 -51.77 24.65
C GLU A 183 26.11 -50.65 24.86
N GLY A 184 25.15 -50.79 25.79
CA GLY A 184 24.22 -49.74 26.18
C GLY A 184 24.92 -48.51 26.76
N THR A 185 25.94 -48.72 27.62
CA THR A 185 26.73 -47.62 28.20
C THR A 185 27.47 -46.82 27.10
N VAL A 186 28.18 -47.50 26.20
CA VAL A 186 28.89 -46.90 25.05
C VAL A 186 27.92 -46.12 24.17
N MET A 187 26.69 -46.61 23.94
CA MET A 187 25.67 -45.89 23.19
C MET A 187 25.26 -44.60 23.88
N THR A 188 25.08 -44.60 25.20
CA THR A 188 24.78 -43.44 26.02
C THR A 188 25.90 -42.39 25.96
N ASP A 189 27.17 -42.84 26.05
CA ASP A 189 28.32 -41.94 25.98
C ASP A 189 28.49 -41.32 24.59
N ARG A 190 28.22 -42.07 23.54
CA ARG A 190 28.18 -41.50 22.17
C ARG A 190 27.14 -40.42 22.04
N ALA A 191 25.95 -40.58 22.64
CA ALA A 191 24.92 -39.55 22.68
C ALA A 191 25.38 -38.30 23.47
N ALA A 192 26.10 -38.51 24.60
CA ALA A 192 26.67 -37.41 25.38
C ALA A 192 27.73 -36.64 24.60
N VAL A 193 28.62 -37.30 23.86
CA VAL A 193 29.58 -36.67 22.94
C VAL A 193 28.86 -35.84 21.87
N GLY A 194 27.83 -36.43 21.24
CA GLY A 194 27.01 -35.71 20.25
C GLY A 194 26.35 -34.44 20.81
N THR A 195 25.78 -34.53 22.00
CA THR A 195 25.19 -33.39 22.70
C THR A 195 26.22 -32.28 22.99
N ALA A 196 27.39 -32.63 23.52
CA ALA A 196 28.47 -31.70 23.80
C ALA A 196 28.98 -31.02 22.50
N GLN A 197 29.07 -31.78 21.39
CA GLN A 197 29.48 -31.29 20.10
C GLN A 197 28.46 -30.28 19.52
N ILE A 198 27.17 -30.57 19.63
CA ILE A 198 26.10 -29.66 19.23
C ILE A 198 26.17 -28.34 20.03
N ASN A 199 26.30 -28.42 21.35
CA ASN A 199 26.41 -27.26 22.21
C ASN A 199 27.65 -26.40 21.88
N LEU A 200 28.78 -27.05 21.56
CA LEU A 200 29.95 -26.32 21.08
C LEU A 200 29.69 -25.67 19.72
N GLY A 201 28.94 -26.29 18.82
CA GLY A 201 28.50 -25.71 17.57
C GLY A 201 27.66 -24.45 17.77
N TYR A 202 26.78 -24.44 18.76
CA TYR A 202 25.90 -23.32 19.10
C TYR A 202 26.66 -22.12 19.67
N THR A 203 27.90 -22.25 20.12
CA THR A 203 28.73 -21.10 20.52
C THR A 203 29.05 -20.18 19.36
N ARG A 204 28.99 -20.68 18.12
CA ARG A 204 29.15 -19.89 16.90
C ARG A 204 27.78 -19.50 16.38
N ILE A 205 27.42 -18.25 16.62
CA ILE A 205 26.12 -17.70 16.20
C ILE A 205 26.22 -17.32 14.73
N VAL A 206 25.32 -17.88 13.90
CA VAL A 206 25.32 -17.68 12.45
C VAL A 206 23.99 -17.12 11.97
N ALA A 207 24.00 -16.42 10.83
CA ALA A 207 22.80 -15.90 10.18
C ALA A 207 21.92 -17.06 9.66
N PRO A 208 20.67 -17.19 10.09
CA PRO A 208 19.77 -18.27 9.62
C PRO A 208 19.24 -18.02 8.21
N VAL A 209 19.20 -16.75 7.77
CA VAL A 209 18.77 -16.31 6.45
C VAL A 209 19.78 -15.32 5.88
N ALA A 210 19.77 -15.17 4.55
CA ALA A 210 20.49 -14.10 3.90
C ALA A 210 19.68 -12.80 4.02
N GLY A 211 20.37 -11.67 4.26
CA GLY A 211 19.69 -10.38 4.42
C GLY A 211 20.61 -9.31 5.02
N ARG A 212 20.00 -8.19 5.36
CA ARG A 212 20.68 -7.07 6.01
C ARG A 212 20.59 -7.22 7.53
N VAL A 213 21.72 -7.13 8.20
CA VAL A 213 21.79 -7.11 9.67
C VAL A 213 21.37 -5.73 10.16
N GLY A 214 20.50 -5.68 11.16
CA GLY A 214 20.09 -4.44 11.82
C GLY A 214 21.16 -3.86 12.73
N LEU A 215 20.74 -3.03 13.66
CA LEU A 215 21.60 -2.49 14.70
C LEU A 215 22.05 -3.60 15.65
N ARG A 216 23.23 -3.43 16.24
CA ARG A 216 23.79 -4.33 17.23
C ARG A 216 23.04 -4.17 18.55
N VAL A 217 22.58 -5.29 19.09
CA VAL A 217 21.81 -5.32 20.34
C VAL A 217 22.72 -5.61 21.54
N THR A 218 23.85 -6.31 21.30
CA THR A 218 24.71 -6.81 22.36
C THR A 218 26.19 -6.60 22.01
N ASP A 219 27.01 -6.21 22.99
CA ASP A 219 28.42 -5.93 22.83
C ASP A 219 29.31 -7.09 23.29
N VAL A 220 30.59 -7.04 22.85
CA VAL A 220 31.62 -7.95 23.31
C VAL A 220 31.82 -7.76 24.83
N GLY A 221 31.92 -8.87 25.56
CA GLY A 221 32.02 -8.91 27.01
C GLY A 221 30.68 -9.07 27.72
N ASN A 222 29.54 -8.86 27.05
CA ASN A 222 28.24 -9.09 27.64
C ASN A 222 27.94 -10.59 27.76
N TYR A 223 27.27 -10.97 28.85
CA TYR A 223 26.71 -12.28 29.03
C TYR A 223 25.32 -12.33 28.36
N ILE A 224 25.08 -13.35 27.53
CA ILE A 224 23.81 -13.59 26.88
C ILE A 224 23.24 -14.93 27.29
N GLY A 225 21.92 -14.99 27.52
CA GLY A 225 21.18 -16.19 27.88
C GLY A 225 20.60 -16.90 26.65
N ALA A 226 20.46 -18.23 26.77
CA ALA A 226 19.72 -18.98 25.76
C ALA A 226 18.27 -18.53 25.76
N GLY A 227 17.79 -18.00 24.60
CA GLY A 227 16.42 -17.52 24.46
C GLY A 227 16.19 -16.06 24.85
N ASP A 228 17.24 -15.26 25.07
CA ASP A 228 17.08 -13.81 25.26
C ASP A 228 16.21 -13.21 24.15
N ALA A 229 15.17 -12.46 24.56
CA ALA A 229 14.15 -11.95 23.64
C ALA A 229 14.74 -11.02 22.56
N ASN A 230 15.74 -10.22 22.93
CA ASN A 230 16.37 -9.25 22.03
C ASN A 230 17.37 -9.89 21.06
N GLY A 231 17.93 -11.06 21.41
CA GLY A 231 18.92 -11.76 20.61
C GLY A 231 20.24 -10.99 20.45
N VAL A 232 21.03 -11.36 19.47
CA VAL A 232 22.30 -10.71 19.12
C VAL A 232 22.13 -9.66 18.03
N ALA A 233 21.30 -9.96 17.05
CA ALA A 233 20.98 -9.09 15.92
C ALA A 233 19.67 -9.52 15.27
N VAL A 234 19.07 -8.60 14.51
CA VAL A 234 17.93 -8.90 13.64
C VAL A 234 18.43 -8.93 12.21
N VAL A 235 18.15 -10.02 11.48
CA VAL A 235 18.46 -10.15 10.05
C VAL A 235 17.17 -10.04 9.26
N THR A 236 17.13 -9.11 8.32
CA THR A 236 15.95 -8.82 7.50
C THR A 236 16.27 -9.10 6.04
N THR A 237 15.48 -9.95 5.39
CA THR A 237 15.61 -10.24 3.96
C THR A 237 14.97 -9.10 3.17
N LEU A 238 15.79 -8.33 2.46
CA LEU A 238 15.35 -7.17 1.67
C LEU A 238 15.17 -7.51 0.18
N SER A 239 15.73 -8.60 -0.30
CA SER A 239 15.68 -9.04 -1.69
C SER A 239 15.52 -10.57 -1.72
N PRO A 240 14.36 -11.09 -2.18
CA PRO A 240 13.16 -10.36 -2.57
C PRO A 240 12.43 -9.71 -1.39
N ILE A 241 11.52 -8.76 -1.70
CA ILE A 241 10.68 -8.08 -0.72
C ILE A 241 9.21 -8.19 -1.14
N ASP A 242 8.31 -8.22 -0.18
CA ASP A 242 6.89 -8.30 -0.43
C ASP A 242 6.22 -6.94 -0.17
N VAL A 243 5.14 -6.64 -0.89
CA VAL A 243 4.26 -5.51 -0.61
C VAL A 243 2.87 -6.05 -0.34
N GLU A 244 2.32 -5.71 0.82
CA GLU A 244 0.95 -6.03 1.21
C GLU A 244 0.06 -4.83 0.92
N PHE A 245 -1.05 -5.06 0.21
CA PHE A 245 -2.03 -4.04 -0.14
C PHE A 245 -3.44 -4.62 -0.08
N THR A 246 -4.45 -3.78 -0.05
CA THR A 246 -5.85 -4.21 0.02
C THR A 246 -6.53 -4.05 -1.33
N VAL A 247 -7.37 -5.02 -1.69
CA VAL A 247 -8.20 -5.01 -2.89
C VAL A 247 -9.67 -5.15 -2.51
N PRO A 248 -10.61 -4.50 -3.21
CA PRO A 248 -12.04 -4.68 -2.99
C PRO A 248 -12.45 -6.14 -3.16
N GLN A 249 -13.38 -6.63 -2.33
CA GLN A 249 -13.87 -8.00 -2.43
C GLN A 249 -14.51 -8.32 -3.79
N ASP A 250 -15.07 -7.33 -4.47
CA ASP A 250 -15.73 -7.49 -5.77
C ASP A 250 -14.73 -7.84 -6.90
N ASP A 251 -13.45 -7.47 -6.73
CA ASP A 251 -12.38 -7.80 -7.67
C ASP A 251 -11.72 -9.16 -7.39
N VAL A 252 -11.96 -9.74 -6.20
CA VAL A 252 -11.37 -11.03 -5.79
C VAL A 252 -11.63 -12.16 -6.79
N PRO A 253 -12.86 -12.38 -7.30
CA PRO A 253 -13.11 -13.45 -8.28
C PRO A 253 -12.28 -13.26 -9.57
N ARG A 254 -12.11 -12.01 -10.02
CA ARG A 254 -11.31 -11.68 -11.21
C ARG A 254 -9.81 -11.96 -10.98
N ILE A 255 -9.30 -11.59 -9.81
CA ILE A 255 -7.90 -11.85 -9.43
C ILE A 255 -7.67 -13.35 -9.30
N ALA A 256 -8.55 -14.06 -8.58
CA ALA A 256 -8.46 -15.50 -8.37
C ALA A 256 -8.51 -16.31 -9.66
N ALA A 257 -9.32 -15.90 -10.64
CA ALA A 257 -9.37 -16.55 -11.95
C ALA A 257 -8.05 -16.45 -12.74
N ARG A 258 -7.20 -15.47 -12.41
CA ARG A 258 -5.89 -15.25 -13.02
C ARG A 258 -4.75 -15.87 -12.20
N GLN A 259 -4.96 -16.11 -10.92
CA GLN A 259 -3.96 -16.72 -10.05
C GLN A 259 -3.58 -18.11 -10.57
N GLY A 260 -2.27 -18.32 -10.81
CA GLY A 260 -1.74 -19.57 -11.33
C GLY A 260 -1.84 -19.77 -12.85
N ARG A 261 -2.54 -18.89 -13.59
CA ARG A 261 -2.67 -18.96 -15.05
C ARG A 261 -1.80 -17.96 -15.80
N ALA A 262 -1.54 -16.80 -15.21
CA ALA A 262 -0.71 -15.76 -15.78
C ALA A 262 0.04 -15.01 -14.69
N ASN A 263 1.22 -14.50 -15.03
CA ASN A 263 1.96 -13.59 -14.16
C ASN A 263 1.24 -12.22 -14.21
N VAL A 264 0.57 -11.84 -13.12
CA VAL A 264 -0.11 -10.53 -13.01
C VAL A 264 0.94 -9.50 -12.59
N PRO A 265 1.29 -8.55 -13.48
CA PRO A 265 2.31 -7.56 -13.18
C PRO A 265 1.80 -6.57 -12.14
N VAL A 266 2.68 -6.23 -11.21
CA VAL A 266 2.43 -5.26 -10.14
C VAL A 266 3.58 -4.28 -10.11
N VAL A 267 3.26 -2.99 -10.16
CA VAL A 267 4.22 -1.90 -10.12
C VAL A 267 4.11 -1.18 -8.80
N ALA A 268 5.23 -1.02 -8.11
CA ALA A 268 5.34 -0.18 -6.93
C ALA A 268 5.78 1.23 -7.36
N LEU A 269 4.98 2.23 -6.99
CA LEU A 269 5.17 3.63 -7.31
C LEU A 269 5.49 4.41 -6.05
N ASP A 270 6.15 5.54 -6.22
CA ASP A 270 6.39 6.51 -5.17
C ASP A 270 5.09 7.13 -4.61
N ARG A 271 5.21 7.97 -3.59
CA ARG A 271 4.08 8.63 -2.97
C ARG A 271 3.30 9.54 -3.95
N THR A 272 3.97 10.11 -4.92
CA THR A 272 3.40 11.01 -5.93
C THR A 272 2.84 10.27 -7.15
N ARG A 273 3.04 8.94 -7.23
CA ARG A 273 2.66 8.06 -8.36
C ARG A 273 3.34 8.41 -9.69
N THR A 274 4.45 9.14 -9.63
CA THR A 274 5.18 9.58 -10.82
C THR A 274 6.38 8.69 -11.13
N GLN A 275 7.03 8.13 -10.11
CA GLN A 275 8.22 7.31 -10.26
C GLN A 275 7.92 5.85 -9.93
N THR A 276 8.34 4.95 -10.82
CA THR A 276 8.36 3.51 -10.55
C THR A 276 9.56 3.18 -9.65
N LEU A 277 9.30 2.61 -8.48
CA LEU A 277 10.31 2.15 -7.54
C LEU A 277 10.81 0.76 -7.92
N ASP A 278 9.89 -0.15 -8.23
CA ASP A 278 10.21 -1.52 -8.67
C ASP A 278 9.01 -2.14 -9.37
N THR A 279 9.27 -3.21 -10.13
CA THR A 279 8.24 -4.01 -10.79
C THR A 279 8.33 -5.44 -10.30
N GLY A 280 7.21 -5.94 -9.85
CA GLY A 280 7.07 -7.27 -9.29
C GLY A 280 5.89 -8.02 -9.88
N ALA A 281 5.50 -9.07 -9.20
CA ALA A 281 4.39 -9.93 -9.58
C ALA A 281 3.47 -10.17 -8.39
N PHE A 282 2.17 -10.26 -8.69
CA PHE A 282 1.19 -10.71 -7.72
C PHE A 282 1.55 -12.12 -7.21
N SER A 283 1.48 -12.31 -5.90
CA SER A 283 1.83 -13.58 -5.25
C SER A 283 0.60 -14.33 -4.77
N THR A 284 -0.23 -13.71 -3.93
CA THR A 284 -1.38 -14.37 -3.33
C THR A 284 -2.38 -13.37 -2.78
N LEU A 285 -3.62 -13.84 -2.59
CA LEU A 285 -4.65 -13.21 -1.76
C LEU A 285 -4.68 -13.86 -0.38
N ASP A 286 -5.09 -13.11 0.61
CA ASP A 286 -5.48 -13.64 1.91
C ASP A 286 -6.80 -14.44 1.75
N ASN A 287 -7.06 -15.36 2.66
CA ASN A 287 -8.26 -16.20 2.68
C ASN A 287 -9.42 -15.59 3.46
N VAL A 288 -9.24 -14.39 4.03
CA VAL A 288 -10.22 -13.70 4.87
C VAL A 288 -10.51 -12.31 4.31
N VAL A 289 -11.81 -11.97 4.25
CA VAL A 289 -12.28 -10.61 3.95
C VAL A 289 -12.32 -9.82 5.25
N ASP A 290 -11.75 -8.63 5.24
CA ASP A 290 -11.93 -7.67 6.32
C ASP A 290 -13.35 -7.08 6.21
N THR A 291 -14.22 -7.50 7.13
CA THR A 291 -15.65 -7.11 7.14
C THR A 291 -15.86 -5.64 7.48
N GLY A 292 -14.87 -4.99 8.11
CA GLY A 292 -14.94 -3.55 8.44
C GLY A 292 -14.75 -2.66 7.21
N THR A 293 -13.95 -3.11 6.25
CA THR A 293 -13.60 -2.36 5.04
C THR A 293 -14.11 -2.97 3.74
N GLY A 294 -14.61 -4.23 3.77
CA GLY A 294 -15.02 -4.96 2.56
C GLY A 294 -13.86 -5.28 1.62
N THR A 295 -12.65 -5.39 2.15
CA THR A 295 -11.43 -5.62 1.36
C THR A 295 -10.74 -6.93 1.72
N VAL A 296 -9.92 -7.44 0.80
CA VAL A 296 -9.05 -8.60 1.00
C VAL A 296 -7.60 -8.17 0.88
N LYS A 297 -6.73 -8.68 1.75
CA LYS A 297 -5.30 -8.42 1.64
C LYS A 297 -4.72 -9.19 0.46
N ALA A 298 -3.93 -8.50 -0.32
CA ALA A 298 -3.18 -9.03 -1.44
C ALA A 298 -1.68 -8.85 -1.17
N LYS A 299 -0.88 -9.75 -1.71
CA LYS A 299 0.57 -9.70 -1.61
C LYS A 299 1.18 -9.78 -2.99
N ALA A 300 2.12 -8.89 -3.27
CA ALA A 300 2.96 -8.94 -4.46
C ALA A 300 4.43 -9.03 -4.06
N ARG A 301 5.20 -9.75 -4.84
CA ARG A 301 6.64 -9.97 -4.62
C ARG A 301 7.46 -9.19 -5.62
N PHE A 302 8.45 -8.48 -5.10
CA PHE A 302 9.35 -7.61 -5.84
C PHE A 302 10.80 -8.10 -5.67
N PRO A 303 11.63 -8.09 -6.71
CA PRO A 303 13.04 -8.45 -6.61
C PRO A 303 13.84 -7.49 -5.75
N ASN A 304 13.48 -6.22 -5.71
CA ASN A 304 14.13 -5.14 -4.95
C ASN A 304 15.67 -5.09 -5.13
N SER A 305 16.12 -5.26 -6.35
CA SER A 305 17.56 -5.32 -6.65
C SER A 305 18.26 -3.98 -6.43
N SER A 306 17.54 -2.89 -6.62
CA SER A 306 18.04 -1.51 -6.38
C SER A 306 18.00 -1.11 -4.91
N GLY A 307 17.27 -1.85 -4.04
CA GLY A 307 17.02 -1.48 -2.66
C GLY A 307 16.09 -0.28 -2.48
N ALA A 308 15.31 0.08 -3.50
CA ALA A 308 14.41 1.22 -3.47
C ALA A 308 13.19 1.01 -2.53
N LEU A 309 12.80 -0.25 -2.32
CA LEU A 309 11.73 -0.62 -1.39
C LEU A 309 12.33 -0.90 0.00
N PHE A 310 11.91 -0.12 0.99
CA PHE A 310 12.38 -0.27 2.36
C PHE A 310 11.27 -0.83 3.27
N PRO A 311 11.57 -1.75 4.20
CA PRO A 311 10.61 -2.31 5.13
C PRO A 311 9.80 -1.24 5.86
N SER A 312 8.49 -1.49 6.01
CA SER A 312 7.52 -0.58 6.62
C SER A 312 7.25 0.72 5.86
N GLN A 313 7.83 0.92 4.69
CA GLN A 313 7.51 2.03 3.79
C GLN A 313 6.11 1.84 3.19
N PHE A 314 5.36 2.93 3.03
CA PHE A 314 4.14 2.94 2.24
C PHE A 314 4.46 3.29 0.78
N VAL A 315 3.88 2.54 -0.13
CA VAL A 315 4.04 2.71 -1.58
C VAL A 315 2.67 2.62 -2.26
N ASN A 316 2.51 3.31 -3.38
CA ASN A 316 1.35 3.10 -4.22
C ASN A 316 1.59 1.86 -5.09
N VAL A 317 0.61 0.98 -5.13
CA VAL A 317 0.67 -0.26 -5.90
C VAL A 317 -0.30 -0.14 -7.07
N ARG A 318 0.17 -0.43 -8.26
CA ARG A 318 -0.65 -0.57 -9.46
C ARG A 318 -0.56 -1.99 -9.98
N MET A 319 -1.67 -2.70 -9.91
CA MET A 319 -1.81 -4.05 -10.41
C MET A 319 -2.60 -4.04 -11.72
N THR A 320 -2.04 -4.59 -12.79
CA THR A 320 -2.73 -4.72 -14.08
C THR A 320 -3.33 -6.11 -14.18
N LEU A 321 -4.66 -6.19 -14.05
CA LEU A 321 -5.37 -7.46 -14.09
C LEU A 321 -5.48 -8.00 -15.51
N ASP A 322 -5.89 -7.14 -16.44
CA ASP A 322 -6.17 -7.49 -17.82
C ASP A 322 -5.97 -6.30 -18.73
N THR A 323 -5.99 -6.55 -20.04
CA THR A 323 -6.01 -5.51 -21.06
C THR A 323 -7.08 -5.86 -22.07
N ILE A 324 -8.12 -5.05 -22.16
CA ILE A 324 -9.16 -5.19 -23.18
C ILE A 324 -8.58 -4.65 -24.48
N LYS A 325 -8.29 -5.57 -25.41
CA LYS A 325 -7.71 -5.20 -26.70
C LYS A 325 -8.76 -4.59 -27.61
N GLY A 326 -8.38 -3.52 -28.31
CA GLY A 326 -9.23 -2.88 -29.30
C GLY A 326 -10.52 -2.28 -28.74
N ALA A 327 -10.52 -1.82 -27.48
CA ALA A 327 -11.68 -1.17 -26.87
C ALA A 327 -11.96 0.19 -27.55
N ILE A 328 -13.23 0.46 -27.88
CA ILE A 328 -13.66 1.80 -28.27
C ILE A 328 -13.78 2.64 -27.00
N VAL A 329 -12.98 3.69 -26.90
CA VAL A 329 -12.95 4.57 -25.73
C VAL A 329 -13.27 6.00 -26.10
N VAL A 330 -13.93 6.69 -25.18
CA VAL A 330 -14.19 8.14 -25.23
C VAL A 330 -13.73 8.80 -23.95
N PRO A 331 -13.40 10.10 -23.93
CA PRO A 331 -13.14 10.81 -22.71
C PRO A 331 -14.33 10.70 -21.74
N ALA A 332 -14.06 10.51 -20.43
CA ALA A 332 -15.11 10.37 -19.43
C ALA A 332 -16.08 11.56 -19.39
N THR A 333 -15.60 12.76 -19.78
CA THR A 333 -16.42 13.98 -19.86
C THR A 333 -17.46 13.94 -20.99
N ALA A 334 -17.33 13.07 -21.99
CA ALA A 334 -18.30 12.92 -23.07
C ALA A 334 -19.51 12.07 -22.67
N VAL A 335 -19.37 11.20 -21.66
CA VAL A 335 -20.45 10.31 -21.21
C VAL A 335 -21.33 11.05 -20.20
N ARG A 336 -22.62 11.07 -20.48
CA ARG A 336 -23.63 11.73 -19.65
C ARG A 336 -24.67 10.71 -19.17
N GLN A 337 -25.24 10.95 -18.00
CA GLN A 337 -26.29 10.13 -17.42
C GLN A 337 -27.66 10.79 -17.62
N SER A 338 -28.66 10.01 -17.96
CA SER A 338 -30.05 10.41 -18.03
C SER A 338 -30.91 9.37 -17.28
N ALA A 339 -32.19 9.65 -17.10
CA ALA A 339 -33.13 8.70 -16.49
C ALA A 339 -33.21 7.37 -17.24
N ASP A 340 -32.95 7.40 -18.55
CA ASP A 340 -33.00 6.23 -19.46
C ASP A 340 -31.64 5.52 -19.57
N GLY A 341 -30.60 5.98 -18.88
CA GLY A 341 -29.25 5.40 -18.91
C GLY A 341 -28.18 6.37 -19.42
N ALA A 342 -26.99 5.82 -19.73
CA ALA A 342 -25.88 6.58 -20.25
C ALA A 342 -26.07 6.93 -21.72
N PHE A 343 -25.67 8.14 -22.09
CA PHE A 343 -25.70 8.60 -23.48
C PHE A 343 -24.49 9.50 -23.78
N VAL A 344 -24.23 9.70 -25.06
CA VAL A 344 -23.28 10.67 -25.57
C VAL A 344 -23.96 11.58 -26.61
N TRP A 345 -23.42 12.80 -26.75
CA TRP A 345 -23.78 13.62 -27.88
C TRP A 345 -22.85 13.31 -29.05
N LEU A 346 -23.39 12.74 -30.11
CA LEU A 346 -22.69 12.48 -31.37
C LEU A 346 -22.78 13.71 -32.26
N LEU A 347 -21.66 14.17 -32.77
CA LEU A 347 -21.59 15.23 -33.79
C LEU A 347 -21.74 14.64 -35.18
N ASN A 348 -22.80 15.05 -35.91
CA ASN A 348 -23.04 14.69 -37.29
C ASN A 348 -22.24 15.59 -38.25
N ASP A 349 -22.07 15.17 -39.50
CA ASP A 349 -21.34 15.93 -40.52
C ASP A 349 -21.99 17.28 -40.91
N ASP A 350 -23.27 17.43 -40.65
CA ASP A 350 -24.05 18.68 -40.84
C ASP A 350 -23.97 19.67 -39.67
N HIS A 351 -23.06 19.47 -38.73
CA HIS A 351 -22.90 20.24 -37.49
C HIS A 351 -24.14 20.20 -36.57
N THR A 352 -24.96 19.16 -36.69
CA THR A 352 -26.02 18.86 -35.73
C THR A 352 -25.55 17.80 -34.73
N VAL A 353 -26.24 17.75 -33.59
CA VAL A 353 -25.93 16.77 -32.54
C VAL A 353 -27.08 15.79 -32.38
N SER A 354 -26.73 14.52 -32.19
CA SER A 354 -27.69 13.45 -31.93
C SER A 354 -27.46 12.84 -30.55
N LYS A 355 -28.55 12.69 -29.78
CA LYS A 355 -28.49 11.99 -28.48
C LYS A 355 -28.43 10.48 -28.76
N THR A 356 -27.25 9.90 -28.58
CA THR A 356 -27.00 8.47 -28.84
C THR A 356 -26.89 7.71 -27.49
N PRO A 357 -27.82 6.78 -27.20
CA PRO A 357 -27.70 5.93 -26.02
C PRO A 357 -26.51 5.00 -26.20
N VAL A 358 -25.75 4.81 -25.10
CA VAL A 358 -24.55 3.97 -25.11
C VAL A 358 -24.50 3.04 -23.92
N LYS A 359 -23.91 1.86 -24.11
CA LYS A 359 -23.56 0.99 -22.99
C LYS A 359 -22.10 1.21 -22.63
N THR A 360 -21.86 1.59 -21.40
CA THR A 360 -20.51 1.81 -20.87
C THR A 360 -19.95 0.49 -20.31
N GLY A 361 -18.67 0.27 -20.54
CA GLY A 361 -17.92 -0.84 -19.94
C GLY A 361 -16.95 -0.35 -18.87
N GLN A 362 -15.71 -0.79 -18.95
CA GLN A 362 -14.66 -0.41 -18.00
C GLN A 362 -14.33 1.08 -18.13
N ALA A 363 -14.20 1.78 -17.00
CA ALA A 363 -13.78 3.17 -16.94
C ALA A 363 -12.40 3.25 -16.29
N THR A 364 -11.54 4.10 -16.88
CA THR A 364 -10.36 4.65 -16.22
C THR A 364 -10.66 6.09 -15.86
N GLY A 365 -9.98 6.72 -14.92
CA GLY A 365 -10.30 8.10 -14.51
C GLY A 365 -10.39 9.13 -15.65
N VAL A 366 -9.84 8.84 -16.82
CA VAL A 366 -9.78 9.74 -17.99
C VAL A 366 -10.67 9.27 -19.14
N GLN A 367 -10.81 7.95 -19.33
CA GLN A 367 -11.49 7.34 -20.48
C GLN A 367 -12.53 6.31 -20.01
N VAL A 368 -13.60 6.17 -20.80
CA VAL A 368 -14.66 5.18 -20.58
C VAL A 368 -14.77 4.33 -21.84
N GLN A 369 -14.77 3.01 -21.65
CA GLN A 369 -15.06 2.07 -22.71
C GLN A 369 -16.54 2.16 -23.09
N ILE A 370 -16.84 2.17 -24.38
CA ILE A 370 -18.17 2.01 -24.92
C ILE A 370 -18.27 0.63 -25.55
N THR A 371 -19.19 -0.19 -25.04
CA THR A 371 -19.41 -1.56 -25.55
C THR A 371 -20.44 -1.60 -26.67
N GLU A 372 -21.42 -0.70 -26.64
CA GLU A 372 -22.46 -0.58 -27.66
C GLU A 372 -22.85 0.89 -27.86
N GLY A 373 -23.21 1.26 -29.07
CA GLY A 373 -23.78 2.58 -29.41
C GLY A 373 -22.84 3.53 -30.13
N LEU A 374 -21.53 3.24 -30.23
CA LEU A 374 -20.55 4.04 -30.99
C LEU A 374 -19.66 3.19 -31.88
N LYS A 375 -19.14 3.82 -32.92
CA LYS A 375 -18.10 3.27 -33.79
C LYS A 375 -16.80 4.05 -33.64
N ALA A 376 -15.69 3.40 -33.94
CA ALA A 376 -14.39 4.06 -34.01
C ALA A 376 -14.42 5.20 -35.03
N GLY A 377 -13.94 6.37 -34.61
CA GLY A 377 -13.95 7.59 -35.44
C GLY A 377 -15.14 8.52 -35.23
N ASP A 378 -16.19 8.06 -34.53
CA ASP A 378 -17.33 8.92 -34.18
C ASP A 378 -16.87 10.09 -33.33
N LYS A 379 -17.36 11.32 -33.61
CA LYS A 379 -17.00 12.52 -32.89
C LYS A 379 -18.01 12.75 -31.78
N VAL A 380 -17.57 12.69 -30.52
CA VAL A 380 -18.40 12.91 -29.33
C VAL A 380 -18.09 14.25 -28.67
N ILE A 381 -19.11 14.89 -28.12
CA ILE A 381 -18.97 16.18 -27.44
C ILE A 381 -18.47 15.96 -26.02
N THR A 382 -17.38 16.63 -25.69
CA THR A 382 -16.75 16.59 -24.36
C THR A 382 -17.13 17.76 -23.47
N GLU A 383 -17.34 18.95 -24.07
CA GLU A 383 -17.69 20.17 -23.35
C GLU A 383 -18.82 20.93 -24.05
N GLY A 384 -19.59 21.73 -23.32
CA GLY A 384 -20.69 22.54 -23.85
C GLY A 384 -22.00 21.76 -24.08
N GLY A 385 -22.08 20.51 -23.65
CA GLY A 385 -23.21 19.61 -23.89
C GLY A 385 -24.48 19.85 -23.04
N ASP A 386 -24.46 20.77 -22.02
CA ASP A 386 -25.55 20.90 -21.04
C ASP A 386 -26.81 21.58 -21.61
N ARG A 387 -26.66 22.38 -22.65
CA ARG A 387 -27.75 23.13 -23.30
C ARG A 387 -28.16 22.56 -24.64
N LEU A 388 -27.60 21.40 -25.01
CA LEU A 388 -27.89 20.78 -26.30
C LEU A 388 -29.28 20.09 -26.26
N ARG A 389 -29.91 20.10 -27.43
CA ARG A 389 -31.12 19.32 -27.71
C ARG A 389 -30.85 18.46 -28.93
N ASP A 390 -31.53 17.37 -29.01
CA ASP A 390 -31.43 16.46 -30.16
C ASP A 390 -31.77 17.22 -31.44
N GLY A 391 -30.90 17.07 -32.48
CA GLY A 391 -30.98 17.82 -33.72
C GLY A 391 -30.48 19.26 -33.65
N GLY A 392 -29.99 19.74 -32.49
CA GLY A 392 -29.47 21.09 -32.33
C GLY A 392 -28.19 21.37 -33.09
N LYS A 393 -28.05 22.57 -33.69
CA LYS A 393 -26.83 23.01 -34.38
C LYS A 393 -25.80 23.50 -33.37
N VAL A 394 -24.56 23.11 -33.57
CA VAL A 394 -23.40 23.47 -32.74
C VAL A 394 -22.33 24.15 -33.56
N GLN A 395 -21.48 24.93 -32.89
CA GLN A 395 -20.29 25.53 -33.49
C GLN A 395 -19.04 24.87 -32.89
N LEU A 396 -18.08 24.55 -33.73
CA LEU A 396 -16.77 24.06 -33.31
C LEU A 396 -15.84 25.23 -32.98
N PRO A 397 -14.88 25.08 -32.06
CA PRO A 397 -13.85 26.06 -31.81
C PRO A 397 -13.07 26.32 -33.13
N GLY A 398 -13.21 27.50 -33.74
CA GLY A 398 -12.58 27.85 -34.99
C GLY A 398 -13.53 28.09 -36.19
N ASP A 399 -14.81 27.73 -36.08
CA ASP A 399 -15.80 28.06 -37.09
C ASP A 399 -16.13 29.59 -37.02
N LYS A 400 -16.01 30.27 -38.12
CA LYS A 400 -16.44 31.65 -38.25
C LYS A 400 -17.97 31.70 -38.03
N PRO A 401 -18.52 32.65 -37.26
CA PRO A 401 -19.96 32.77 -37.09
C PRO A 401 -20.63 33.00 -38.43
N GLN A 402 -21.33 32.02 -38.97
CA GLN A 402 -22.23 32.18 -40.11
C GLN A 402 -23.45 32.96 -39.64
N GLY A 403 -23.53 34.26 -40.00
CA GLY A 403 -24.75 35.01 -39.82
C GLY A 403 -24.59 36.45 -39.42
N GLN A 404 -23.84 37.25 -40.19
CA GLN A 404 -24.20 38.64 -40.37
C GLN A 404 -24.57 38.84 -41.81
N GLY A 405 -25.85 38.69 -42.12
CA GLY A 405 -26.46 39.12 -43.36
C GLY A 405 -26.13 40.59 -43.64
N LYS A 406 -25.52 40.83 -44.77
CA LYS A 406 -25.35 42.15 -45.37
C LYS A 406 -26.68 42.92 -45.31
N TRP A 407 -26.84 43.84 -44.40
CA TRP A 407 -27.83 44.90 -44.58
C TRP A 407 -27.19 45.99 -45.42
N GLY A 408 -27.48 45.95 -46.71
CA GLY A 408 -27.36 47.10 -47.60
C GLY A 408 -28.42 48.12 -47.28
N GLY A 409 -28.01 49.18 -46.65
CA GLY A 409 -28.82 50.39 -46.48
C GLY A 409 -28.15 51.53 -47.22
N LYS A 410 -28.69 51.82 -48.39
CA LYS A 410 -28.39 52.96 -49.27
C LYS A 410 -29.07 54.19 -48.71
N GLY A 411 -28.37 55.36 -48.64
CA GLY A 411 -28.99 56.65 -48.77
C GLY A 411 -28.86 57.61 -47.59
N GLY A 412 -28.27 58.79 -47.89
CA GLY A 412 -28.59 60.03 -47.20
C GLY A 412 -27.39 60.93 -46.93
N HIS A 413 -27.13 61.81 -47.87
CA HIS A 413 -26.31 63.03 -47.75
C HIS A 413 -26.73 63.94 -46.57
N GLY A 414 -25.77 64.52 -45.90
CA GLY A 414 -26.00 65.66 -44.98
C GLY A 414 -24.70 66.35 -44.58
N LYS A 415 -24.40 67.44 -45.18
CA LYS A 415 -23.25 68.33 -44.99
C LYS A 415 -23.38 69.18 -43.70
N HIS A 416 -22.25 69.77 -43.30
CA HIS A 416 -21.95 70.89 -42.37
C HIS A 416 -21.72 70.45 -40.92
N GLY A 417 -20.69 70.93 -40.21
CA GLY A 417 -19.76 72.05 -40.38
C GLY A 417 -18.86 72.07 -39.16
N GLN A 418 -17.64 72.43 -39.45
CA GLN A 418 -16.81 73.38 -38.71
C GLN A 418 -16.69 73.37 -37.18
N GLY A 419 -15.46 73.26 -36.73
CA GLY A 419 -14.90 74.22 -35.75
C GLY A 419 -14.45 73.61 -34.42
N GLY A 420 -13.14 73.73 -34.13
CA GLY A 420 -12.71 73.73 -32.76
C GLY A 420 -11.33 73.21 -32.52
N GLN A 421 -10.33 74.02 -32.66
CA GLN A 421 -8.93 73.93 -32.19
C GLN A 421 -8.81 73.78 -30.66
N GLY A 422 -7.72 73.19 -30.22
CA GLY A 422 -7.18 73.30 -28.87
C GLY A 422 -6.27 72.08 -28.60
N GLN A 423 -5.06 72.15 -28.99
CA GLN A 423 -3.82 72.54 -28.29
C GLN A 423 -3.64 71.87 -26.91
N GLY A 424 -2.63 71.03 -26.80
CA GLY A 424 -1.51 71.28 -25.90
C GLY A 424 -1.33 70.26 -24.80
N GLY A 425 -0.17 69.64 -24.72
CA GLY A 425 0.32 69.11 -23.47
C GLY A 425 1.31 67.95 -23.62
N GLN A 426 2.54 68.33 -23.88
CA GLN A 426 3.77 67.48 -23.71
C GLN A 426 4.03 67.16 -22.23
N GLY A 427 4.70 66.06 -21.99
CA GLY A 427 5.37 65.76 -20.73
C GLY A 427 5.85 64.33 -20.77
N GLN A 428 6.90 64.06 -21.29
CA GLN A 428 8.30 63.78 -20.93
C GLN A 428 8.49 63.16 -19.54
N GLY A 429 9.14 61.97 -19.53
CA GLY A 429 10.36 61.75 -18.78
C GLY A 429 10.29 60.83 -17.59
N GLY A 430 11.19 59.87 -17.57
CA GLY A 430 11.63 59.29 -16.33
C GLY A 430 12.09 57.81 -16.39
N GLN A 431 13.28 57.60 -16.93
CA GLN A 431 14.15 56.47 -16.64
C GLN A 431 14.59 56.47 -15.17
N GLY A 432 14.73 55.30 -14.55
CA GLY A 432 15.36 55.15 -13.27
C GLY A 432 15.86 53.73 -13.09
N GLN A 433 17.10 53.48 -13.51
CA GLN A 433 17.94 52.36 -13.06
C GLN A 433 18.34 52.62 -11.60
N GLY A 434 18.52 51.57 -10.83
CA GLY A 434 19.12 51.65 -9.51
C GLY A 434 19.59 50.28 -9.03
N ASP A 435 20.85 49.98 -9.31
CA ASP A 435 21.68 48.95 -8.66
C ASP A 435 21.87 49.29 -7.18
N GLY A 436 21.98 48.24 -6.35
CA GLY A 436 22.30 48.43 -4.95
C GLY A 436 22.75 47.12 -4.26
N GLN A 437 24.03 46.83 -4.38
CA GLN A 437 24.77 45.89 -3.50
C GLN A 437 24.79 46.46 -2.06
N GLY A 438 24.82 45.55 -1.07
CA GLY A 438 25.07 45.92 0.31
C GLY A 438 25.38 44.72 1.18
N GLN A 439 26.67 44.47 1.37
CA GLN A 439 27.36 43.63 2.34
C GLN A 439 27.16 44.12 3.79
N GLY A 440 27.48 43.20 4.74
CA GLY A 440 27.88 43.46 6.11
C GLY A 440 27.01 42.71 7.11
N GLY A 441 27.46 41.82 7.95
CA GLY A 441 28.72 41.80 8.72
C GLY A 441 28.37 41.93 10.21
N GLY A 442 28.92 41.05 11.05
CA GLY A 442 29.04 41.25 12.49
C GLY A 442 28.19 40.31 13.34
N GLU A 443 28.73 39.26 13.88
CA GLU A 443 29.62 39.15 15.08
C GLU A 443 28.88 39.19 16.44
N ASN A 444 29.09 38.08 17.15
CA ASN A 444 29.46 37.97 18.57
C ASN A 444 28.43 37.99 19.69
N ARG A 445 28.59 36.97 20.48
CA ARG A 445 28.78 36.80 21.96
C ARG A 445 27.78 35.84 22.61
N ARG A 446 28.31 34.61 22.98
CA ARG A 446 28.77 34.22 24.34
C ARG A 446 27.82 34.57 25.49
N HIS A 447 27.32 33.52 26.18
CA HIS A 447 27.47 33.20 27.62
C HIS A 447 26.58 31.99 27.93
N ARG A 448 27.15 30.87 28.38
CA ARG A 448 27.62 30.52 29.76
C ARG A 448 26.50 29.87 30.59
N GLN A 449 26.73 28.56 30.82
CA GLN A 449 26.63 27.85 32.11
C GLN A 449 25.34 27.93 32.93
N GLN A 450 24.70 26.76 33.22
CA GLN A 450 24.78 26.15 34.55
C GLN A 450 23.98 24.85 34.56
N GLN A 451 24.65 23.75 34.93
CA GLN A 451 24.06 22.65 35.67
C GLN A 451 23.83 23.13 37.11
N PRO A 452 22.97 22.53 37.98
CA PRO A 452 23.29 21.26 38.60
C PRO A 452 22.11 20.33 38.94
N GLN A 453 22.45 19.05 39.13
CA GLN A 453 22.14 18.11 40.22
C GLN A 453 20.67 17.96 40.69
N GLY A 454 20.29 16.68 40.70
CA GLY A 454 19.17 16.06 41.36
C GLY A 454 19.00 14.64 40.86
#